data_7763b28a4d067c6c53c4a10848db4b2c
#
_entry.id   7763b28a4d067c6c53c4a10848db4b2c
#
_cell.length_a   1.000
_cell.length_b   1.000
_cell.length_c   1.000
_cell.angle_alpha   90.00
_cell.angle_beta   90.00
_cell.angle_gamma   90.00
#
_symmetry.space_group_name_H-M   'P 1'
#
loop_
_entity.id
_entity.type
_entity.pdbx_description
1 polymer ?
#
loop_
_entity_poly.entity_id
_entity_poly.type
_entity_poly.pdbx_seq_one_letter_code
_entity_poly.pdbx_strand_id
1 'polypeptide(L)'
;MAEDKPRVYLIDASIYIFRAYYSVPDTLYNDAGQPINALHGFAGFLAEFLAEARPEHLAVVFDESLTTSFRNDIYPDYKANREQPPEELKQQFAYCRTLVQSLGLANFSSDTFEADDLIGTLAARMREQGYAVVILSADKDLAQLVEAPDMLWDFARRRRHGFADIPQWLGVEAWQVADWLALTGDSVDNIPGVPGIGAKTAAALLAEFETLDNIYQQIDAVADVKIRGAARIKRLLEENRDAAMLARQLTA
;
A
#
# COMPACT_ATOMS: atom_id res chain seq x y z
N MET A 1 -27.84 -1.29 -15.66
CA MET A 1 -27.72 -1.42 -14.21
C MET A 1 -26.44 -2.18 -13.98
N ALA A 2 -25.45 -1.60 -13.31
CA ALA A 2 -24.29 -2.37 -12.88
C ALA A 2 -24.81 -3.43 -11.90
N GLU A 3 -24.66 -4.71 -12.23
CA GLU A 3 -24.95 -5.79 -11.29
C GLU A 3 -24.15 -5.52 -10.02
N ASP A 4 -24.81 -5.58 -8.87
CA ASP A 4 -24.16 -5.40 -7.57
C ASP A 4 -23.30 -6.65 -7.33
N LYS A 5 -22.04 -6.58 -7.78
CA LYS A 5 -21.10 -7.70 -7.65
C LYS A 5 -20.93 -8.05 -6.17
N PRO A 6 -20.85 -9.34 -5.80
CA PRO A 6 -20.53 -9.73 -4.44
C PRO A 6 -19.17 -9.13 -4.06
N ARG A 7 -19.02 -8.77 -2.80
CA ARG A 7 -17.80 -8.11 -2.31
C ARG A 7 -16.93 -9.06 -1.53
N VAL A 8 -15.61 -8.97 -1.77
CA VAL A 8 -14.59 -9.55 -0.91
C VAL A 8 -13.80 -8.43 -0.25
N TYR A 9 -13.52 -8.61 1.03
CA TYR A 9 -12.75 -7.66 1.84
C TYR A 9 -11.37 -8.23 2.10
N LEU A 10 -10.33 -7.44 1.81
CA LEU A 10 -8.93 -7.78 2.04
C LEU A 10 -8.37 -6.78 3.06
N ILE A 11 -8.01 -7.26 4.25
CA ILE A 11 -7.47 -6.42 5.32
C ILE A 11 -5.96 -6.51 5.31
N ASP A 12 -5.29 -5.37 5.15
CA ASP A 12 -3.90 -5.18 5.52
C ASP A 12 -3.80 -5.11 7.05
N ALA A 13 -3.38 -6.22 7.67
CA ALA A 13 -3.34 -6.33 9.12
C ALA A 13 -2.32 -5.40 9.75
N SER A 14 -1.15 -5.26 9.10
CA SER A 14 0.01 -4.58 9.65
C SER A 14 -0.32 -3.14 10.02
N ILE A 15 -1.01 -2.41 9.16
CA ILE A 15 -1.32 -1.00 9.39
C ILE A 15 -2.24 -0.78 10.61
N TYR A 16 -3.19 -1.70 10.85
CA TYR A 16 -4.10 -1.63 11.99
C TYR A 16 -3.42 -2.08 13.29
N ILE A 17 -2.51 -3.06 13.22
CA ILE A 17 -1.72 -3.52 14.38
C ILE A 17 -0.75 -2.43 14.82
N PHE A 18 0.03 -1.85 13.90
CA PHE A 18 0.91 -0.71 14.20
C PHE A 18 0.12 0.46 14.78
N ARG A 19 -0.99 0.82 14.15
CA ARG A 19 -1.86 1.89 14.67
C ARG A 19 -2.33 1.61 16.10
N ALA A 20 -2.77 0.39 16.40
CA ALA A 20 -3.20 0.00 17.72
C ALA A 20 -2.06 0.09 18.73
N TYR A 21 -0.87 -0.40 18.37
CA TYR A 21 0.31 -0.36 19.23
C TYR A 21 0.67 1.06 19.66
N TYR A 22 0.66 2.01 18.74
CA TYR A 22 1.03 3.41 19.03
C TYR A 22 -0.10 4.28 19.56
N SER A 23 -1.37 3.86 19.45
CA SER A 23 -2.51 4.68 19.87
C SER A 23 -3.23 4.18 21.13
N VAL A 24 -3.15 2.89 21.43
CA VAL A 24 -3.74 2.30 22.64
C VAL A 24 -2.69 2.33 23.77
N PRO A 25 -3.01 2.86 24.95
CA PRO A 25 -2.08 2.87 26.07
C PRO A 25 -1.62 1.46 26.45
N ASP A 26 -0.34 1.32 26.80
CA ASP A 26 0.29 0.08 27.25
C ASP A 26 -0.05 -0.30 28.71
N THR A 27 -1.30 -0.10 29.08
CA THR A 27 -1.81 -0.39 30.43
C THR A 27 -2.49 -1.76 30.54
N LEU A 28 -2.57 -2.47 29.41
CA LEU A 28 -3.19 -3.79 29.32
C LEU A 28 -2.10 -4.86 29.20
N TYR A 29 -2.15 -5.84 30.10
CA TYR A 29 -1.17 -6.92 30.17
C TYR A 29 -1.87 -8.29 30.21
N ASN A 30 -1.22 -9.31 29.65
CA ASN A 30 -1.64 -10.69 29.81
C ASN A 30 -1.20 -11.24 31.19
N ASP A 31 -1.57 -12.48 31.50
CA ASP A 31 -1.23 -13.14 32.78
C ASP A 31 0.29 -13.32 32.98
N ALA A 32 1.09 -13.25 31.90
CA ALA A 32 2.55 -13.30 31.94
C ALA A 32 3.19 -11.90 32.11
N GLY A 33 2.38 -10.84 32.26
CA GLY A 33 2.86 -9.47 32.41
C GLY A 33 3.38 -8.83 31.12
N GLN A 34 2.99 -9.35 29.95
CA GLN A 34 3.36 -8.80 28.65
C GLN A 34 2.27 -7.84 28.14
N PRO A 35 2.63 -6.71 27.52
CA PRO A 35 1.66 -5.77 26.98
C PRO A 35 0.86 -6.38 25.83
N ILE A 36 -0.43 -6.07 25.78
CA ILE A 36 -1.37 -6.55 24.76
C ILE A 36 -2.20 -5.43 24.13
N ASN A 37 -1.70 -4.21 24.20
CA ASN A 37 -2.38 -3.02 23.66
C ASN A 37 -2.65 -3.11 22.17
N ALA A 38 -1.70 -3.61 21.35
CA ALA A 38 -1.89 -3.80 19.92
C ALA A 38 -2.94 -4.88 19.64
N LEU A 39 -2.87 -6.02 20.34
CA LEU A 39 -3.89 -7.08 20.23
C LEU A 39 -5.28 -6.55 20.58
N HIS A 40 -5.40 -5.81 21.69
CA HIS A 40 -6.67 -5.23 22.13
C HIS A 40 -7.26 -4.27 21.10
N GLY A 41 -6.43 -3.35 20.58
CA GLY A 41 -6.88 -2.38 19.58
C GLY A 41 -7.22 -3.03 18.25
N PHE A 42 -6.45 -4.03 17.82
CA PHE A 42 -6.73 -4.79 16.59
C PHE A 42 -8.01 -5.63 16.73
N ALA A 43 -8.23 -6.26 17.87
CA ALA A 43 -9.48 -6.99 18.16
C ALA A 43 -10.70 -6.05 18.14
N GLY A 44 -10.56 -4.86 18.72
CA GLY A 44 -11.59 -3.82 18.68
C GLY A 44 -11.91 -3.38 17.25
N PHE A 45 -10.88 -3.13 16.44
CA PHE A 45 -11.03 -2.82 15.02
C PHE A 45 -11.79 -3.93 14.26
N LEU A 46 -11.37 -5.20 14.44
CA LEU A 46 -12.03 -6.33 13.77
C LEU A 46 -13.49 -6.44 14.20
N ALA A 47 -13.79 -6.32 15.49
CA ALA A 47 -15.16 -6.40 16.00
C ALA A 47 -16.04 -5.29 15.40
N GLU A 48 -15.55 -4.05 15.35
CA GLU A 48 -16.27 -2.92 14.78
C GLU A 48 -16.48 -3.12 13.27
N PHE A 49 -15.44 -3.52 12.54
CA PHE A 49 -15.52 -3.78 11.12
C PHE A 49 -16.52 -4.90 10.79
N LEU A 50 -16.43 -6.04 11.49
CA LEU A 50 -17.34 -7.17 11.27
C LEU A 50 -18.80 -6.79 11.57
N ALA A 51 -19.05 -6.01 12.60
CA ALA A 51 -20.39 -5.52 12.94
C ALA A 51 -20.95 -4.56 11.89
N GLU A 52 -20.10 -3.68 11.34
CA GLU A 52 -20.51 -2.67 10.34
C GLU A 52 -20.65 -3.26 8.95
N ALA A 53 -19.61 -3.93 8.45
CA ALA A 53 -19.53 -4.39 7.07
C ALA A 53 -20.26 -5.72 6.83
N ARG A 54 -20.36 -6.57 7.85
CA ARG A 54 -20.95 -7.93 7.79
C ARG A 54 -20.49 -8.70 6.55
N PRO A 55 -19.16 -8.86 6.37
CA PRO A 55 -18.61 -9.43 5.16
C PRO A 55 -18.96 -10.92 5.02
N GLU A 56 -19.41 -11.34 3.84
CA GLU A 56 -19.55 -12.76 3.50
C GLU A 56 -18.19 -13.38 3.13
N HIS A 57 -17.32 -12.59 2.51
CA HIS A 57 -15.98 -12.98 2.11
C HIS A 57 -14.95 -12.00 2.66
N LEU A 58 -14.01 -12.51 3.44
CA LEU A 58 -12.99 -11.73 4.13
C LEU A 58 -11.69 -12.52 4.19
N ALA A 59 -10.58 -11.84 3.92
CA ALA A 59 -9.24 -12.32 4.22
C ALA A 59 -8.43 -11.25 4.96
N VAL A 60 -7.58 -11.69 5.88
CA VAL A 60 -6.65 -10.84 6.62
C VAL A 60 -5.24 -11.19 6.18
N VAL A 61 -4.47 -10.21 5.74
CA VAL A 61 -3.14 -10.40 5.19
C VAL A 61 -2.12 -9.79 6.13
N PHE A 62 -1.08 -10.56 6.45
CA PHE A 62 -0.02 -10.15 7.37
C PHE A 62 1.32 -10.10 6.66
N ASP A 63 2.17 -9.14 7.03
CA ASP A 63 3.58 -9.25 6.78
C ASP A 63 4.19 -10.30 7.73
N GLU A 64 4.96 -11.24 7.17
CA GLU A 64 5.72 -12.20 7.96
C GLU A 64 7.00 -11.54 8.48
N SER A 65 7.70 -10.84 7.60
CA SER A 65 8.83 -9.99 7.96
C SER A 65 8.43 -8.51 7.89
N LEU A 66 8.68 -7.78 8.94
CA LEU A 66 8.40 -6.33 8.98
C LEU A 66 9.53 -5.47 8.38
N THR A 67 10.62 -6.12 7.95
CA THR A 67 11.85 -5.42 7.54
C THR A 67 12.52 -5.97 6.29
N THR A 68 12.11 -7.14 5.81
CA THR A 68 12.74 -7.79 4.65
C THR A 68 11.69 -8.36 3.70
N SER A 69 11.96 -8.27 2.41
CA SER A 69 11.17 -8.89 1.34
C SER A 69 12.08 -9.19 0.15
N PHE A 70 11.55 -9.80 -0.92
CA PHE A 70 12.28 -9.99 -2.18
C PHE A 70 12.85 -8.68 -2.76
N ARG A 71 12.27 -7.53 -2.39
CA ARG A 71 12.75 -6.21 -2.82
C ARG A 71 14.16 -5.91 -2.31
N ASN A 72 14.57 -6.51 -1.18
CA ASN A 72 15.94 -6.38 -0.68
C ASN A 72 16.97 -7.13 -1.54
N ASP A 73 16.57 -8.14 -2.31
CA ASP A 73 17.43 -8.79 -3.30
C ASP A 73 17.68 -7.87 -4.51
N ILE A 74 16.71 -7.01 -4.85
CA ILE A 74 16.81 -6.01 -5.91
C ILE A 74 17.56 -4.76 -5.43
N TYR A 75 17.20 -4.27 -4.24
CA TYR A 75 17.74 -3.07 -3.63
C TYR A 75 17.98 -3.30 -2.13
N PRO A 76 19.23 -3.58 -1.72
CA PRO A 76 19.57 -3.91 -0.32
C PRO A 76 19.17 -2.83 0.69
N ASP A 77 19.12 -1.56 0.25
CA ASP A 77 18.73 -0.44 1.11
C ASP A 77 17.21 -0.25 1.23
N TYR A 78 16.38 -1.10 0.59
CA TYR A 78 14.93 -1.05 0.73
C TYR A 78 14.53 -1.21 2.19
N LYS A 79 13.75 -0.25 2.72
CA LYS A 79 13.32 -0.17 4.13
C LYS A 79 14.47 -0.13 5.17
N ALA A 80 15.72 0.10 4.74
CA ALA A 80 16.88 0.11 5.64
C ALA A 80 16.83 1.25 6.68
N ASN A 81 16.06 2.29 6.43
CA ASN A 81 15.80 3.41 7.35
C ASN A 81 14.72 3.13 8.40
N ARG A 82 14.00 1.98 8.30
CA ARG A 82 13.00 1.60 9.30
C ARG A 82 13.68 1.05 10.54
N GLU A 83 13.25 1.54 11.70
CA GLU A 83 13.65 0.95 12.98
C GLU A 83 13.07 -0.46 13.11
N GLN A 84 13.85 -1.35 13.72
CA GLN A 84 13.36 -2.68 14.05
C GLN A 84 12.21 -2.57 15.04
N PRO A 85 11.07 -3.23 14.77
CA PRO A 85 9.96 -3.22 15.70
C PRO A 85 10.39 -3.86 17.03
N PRO A 86 9.94 -3.29 18.16
CA PRO A 86 10.19 -3.86 19.48
C PRO A 86 9.75 -5.33 19.57
N GLU A 87 10.45 -6.13 20.35
CA GLU A 87 10.16 -7.57 20.48
C GLU A 87 8.73 -7.84 20.98
N GLU A 88 8.25 -7.00 21.87
CA GLU A 88 6.87 -7.05 22.34
C GLU A 88 5.84 -6.80 21.24
N LEU A 89 6.15 -5.96 20.25
CA LEU A 89 5.28 -5.75 19.11
C LEU A 89 5.26 -6.98 18.19
N LYS A 90 6.41 -7.60 17.95
CA LYS A 90 6.48 -8.86 17.18
C LYS A 90 5.63 -9.97 17.82
N GLN A 91 5.68 -10.09 19.16
CA GLN A 91 4.82 -11.02 19.88
C GLN A 91 3.34 -10.68 19.70
N GLN A 92 2.97 -9.40 19.74
CA GLN A 92 1.58 -9.00 19.55
C GLN A 92 1.09 -9.23 18.10
N PHE A 93 1.96 -9.15 17.09
CA PHE A 93 1.64 -9.61 15.72
C PHE A 93 1.25 -11.09 15.71
N ALA A 94 2.02 -11.95 16.40
CA ALA A 94 1.69 -13.38 16.51
C ALA A 94 0.35 -13.61 17.23
N TYR A 95 0.05 -12.84 18.28
CA TYR A 95 -1.25 -12.89 18.97
C TYR A 95 -2.40 -12.44 18.07
N CYS A 96 -2.21 -11.38 17.27
CA CYS A 96 -3.22 -10.92 16.31
C CYS A 96 -3.51 -11.99 15.25
N ARG A 97 -2.47 -12.68 14.75
CA ARG A 97 -2.64 -13.81 13.82
C ARG A 97 -3.43 -14.95 14.46
N THR A 98 -3.08 -15.33 15.70
CA THR A 98 -3.79 -16.35 16.46
C THR A 98 -5.26 -15.98 16.68
N LEU A 99 -5.56 -14.71 16.96
CA LEU A 99 -6.92 -14.20 17.05
C LEU A 99 -7.70 -14.43 15.74
N VAL A 100 -7.13 -14.01 14.60
CA VAL A 100 -7.75 -14.16 13.27
C VAL A 100 -8.04 -15.63 12.97
N GLN A 101 -7.08 -16.53 13.24
CA GLN A 101 -7.24 -17.97 13.08
C GLN A 101 -8.34 -18.53 14.00
N SER A 102 -8.38 -18.09 15.27
CA SER A 102 -9.38 -18.53 16.24
C SER A 102 -10.80 -18.08 15.89
N LEU A 103 -10.93 -16.97 15.17
CA LEU A 103 -12.20 -16.49 14.62
C LEU A 103 -12.62 -17.25 13.33
N GLY A 104 -11.79 -18.16 12.83
CA GLY A 104 -12.05 -18.90 11.58
C GLY A 104 -11.94 -18.05 10.32
N LEU A 105 -11.27 -16.90 10.39
CA LEU A 105 -11.08 -16.02 9.25
C LEU A 105 -9.91 -16.50 8.37
N ALA A 106 -10.08 -16.40 7.05
CA ALA A 106 -9.00 -16.66 6.11
C ALA A 106 -7.86 -15.67 6.36
N ASN A 107 -6.62 -16.20 6.45
CA ASN A 107 -5.44 -15.37 6.65
C ASN A 107 -4.28 -15.84 5.77
N PHE A 108 -3.47 -14.87 5.33
CA PHE A 108 -2.35 -15.10 4.43
C PHE A 108 -1.13 -14.34 4.92
N SER A 109 0.03 -14.93 4.72
CA SER A 109 1.35 -14.32 4.90
C SER A 109 2.38 -15.03 4.03
N SER A 110 3.54 -14.42 3.83
CA SER A 110 4.64 -14.99 3.06
C SER A 110 5.97 -14.56 3.65
N ASP A 111 6.95 -15.45 3.62
CA ASP A 111 8.34 -15.14 4.00
C ASP A 111 9.08 -14.32 2.94
N THR A 112 8.54 -14.25 1.73
CA THR A 112 9.18 -13.63 0.56
C THR A 112 8.47 -12.35 0.14
N PHE A 113 7.13 -12.38 0.14
CA PHE A 113 6.27 -11.30 -0.36
C PHE A 113 5.65 -10.52 0.80
N GLU A 114 5.48 -9.23 0.60
CA GLU A 114 4.80 -8.36 1.56
C GLU A 114 3.27 -8.52 1.50
N ALA A 115 2.58 -7.99 2.51
CA ALA A 115 1.11 -8.01 2.54
C ALA A 115 0.51 -7.38 1.27
N ASP A 116 1.11 -6.32 0.74
CA ASP A 116 0.68 -5.62 -0.46
C ASP A 116 0.68 -6.51 -1.69
N ASP A 117 1.74 -7.33 -1.87
CA ASP A 117 1.86 -8.27 -2.99
C ASP A 117 0.78 -9.36 -2.92
N LEU A 118 0.53 -9.84 -1.70
CA LEU A 118 -0.52 -10.84 -1.46
C LEU A 118 -1.92 -10.24 -1.67
N ILE A 119 -2.15 -9.00 -1.22
CA ILE A 119 -3.41 -8.28 -1.45
C ILE A 119 -3.63 -8.09 -2.95
N GLY A 120 -2.61 -7.66 -3.71
CA GLY A 120 -2.68 -7.53 -5.15
C GLY A 120 -3.02 -8.85 -5.84
N THR A 121 -2.35 -9.94 -5.44
CA THR A 121 -2.60 -11.28 -5.97
C THR A 121 -4.02 -11.76 -5.67
N LEU A 122 -4.49 -11.58 -4.45
CA LEU A 122 -5.84 -11.95 -4.04
C LEU A 122 -6.89 -11.11 -4.78
N ALA A 123 -6.65 -9.79 -4.90
CA ALA A 123 -7.54 -8.88 -5.60
C ALA A 123 -7.73 -9.31 -7.08
N ALA A 124 -6.64 -9.59 -7.79
CA ALA A 124 -6.70 -10.06 -9.17
C ALA A 124 -7.51 -11.35 -9.29
N ARG A 125 -7.23 -12.37 -8.45
CA ARG A 125 -7.94 -13.64 -8.45
C ARG A 125 -9.44 -13.49 -8.13
N MET A 126 -9.79 -12.61 -7.20
CA MET A 126 -11.19 -12.39 -6.82
C MET A 126 -11.97 -11.69 -7.94
N ARG A 127 -11.33 -10.74 -8.65
CA ARG A 127 -11.95 -10.11 -9.84
C ARG A 127 -12.23 -11.12 -10.94
N GLU A 128 -11.29 -12.04 -11.20
CA GLU A 128 -11.49 -13.14 -12.17
C GLU A 128 -12.71 -14.03 -11.81
N GLN A 129 -13.03 -14.14 -10.52
CA GLN A 129 -14.19 -14.87 -10.02
C GLN A 129 -15.46 -14.00 -9.93
N GLY A 130 -15.40 -12.76 -10.40
CA GLY A 130 -16.57 -11.87 -10.49
C GLY A 130 -16.85 -11.03 -9.24
N TYR A 131 -15.95 -11.00 -8.26
CA TYR A 131 -16.10 -10.17 -7.08
C TYR A 131 -15.65 -8.72 -7.32
N ALA A 132 -16.24 -7.79 -6.58
CA ALA A 132 -15.67 -6.46 -6.33
C ALA A 132 -14.79 -6.54 -5.08
N VAL A 133 -13.62 -5.91 -5.12
CA VAL A 133 -12.64 -5.96 -4.03
C VAL A 133 -12.71 -4.70 -3.18
N VAL A 134 -12.75 -4.86 -1.87
CA VAL A 134 -12.59 -3.76 -0.91
C VAL A 134 -11.30 -4.00 -0.13
N ILE A 135 -10.29 -3.18 -0.38
CA ILE A 135 -9.02 -3.23 0.33
C ILE A 135 -9.12 -2.33 1.57
N LEU A 136 -8.93 -2.91 2.75
CA LEU A 136 -8.88 -2.15 4.00
C LEU A 136 -7.43 -1.83 4.35
N SER A 137 -7.00 -0.64 4.03
CA SER A 137 -5.69 -0.10 4.40
C SER A 137 -5.73 1.42 4.44
N ALA A 138 -4.81 2.05 5.17
CA ALA A 138 -4.55 3.48 5.12
C ALA A 138 -3.36 3.82 4.21
N ASP A 139 -2.75 2.82 3.60
CA ASP A 139 -1.66 3.02 2.66
C ASP A 139 -2.19 3.49 1.31
N LYS A 140 -1.71 4.67 0.88
CA LYS A 140 -2.08 5.27 -0.41
C LYS A 140 -1.51 4.50 -1.60
N ASP A 141 -0.43 3.75 -1.38
CA ASP A 141 0.27 3.06 -2.46
C ASP A 141 -0.55 1.86 -2.97
N LEU A 142 -1.42 1.29 -2.11
CA LEU A 142 -2.42 0.29 -2.50
C LEU A 142 -3.51 0.84 -3.43
N ALA A 143 -3.57 2.16 -3.66
CA ALA A 143 -4.46 2.73 -4.66
C ALA A 143 -4.16 2.24 -6.08
N GLN A 144 -2.91 1.80 -6.35
CA GLN A 144 -2.53 1.17 -7.63
C GLN A 144 -3.29 -0.12 -7.92
N LEU A 145 -3.78 -0.79 -6.87
CA LEU A 145 -4.50 -2.05 -6.99
C LEU A 145 -6.01 -1.87 -7.23
N VAL A 146 -6.53 -0.65 -7.18
CA VAL A 146 -7.97 -0.38 -7.29
C VAL A 146 -8.38 -0.29 -8.75
N GLU A 147 -9.31 -1.17 -9.15
CA GLU A 147 -9.98 -1.16 -10.46
C GLU A 147 -11.47 -0.88 -10.28
N ALA A 148 -12.19 -0.54 -11.34
CA ALA A 148 -13.64 -0.41 -11.25
C ALA A 148 -14.32 -1.80 -11.15
N PRO A 149 -15.17 -2.08 -10.14
CA PRO A 149 -15.80 -1.20 -9.14
C PRO A 149 -15.18 -1.29 -7.72
N ASP A 150 -13.90 -1.57 -7.58
CA ASP A 150 -13.24 -1.77 -6.29
C ASP A 150 -13.14 -0.49 -5.45
N MET A 151 -12.65 -0.66 -4.22
CA MET A 151 -12.52 0.42 -3.26
C MET A 151 -11.32 0.21 -2.33
N LEU A 152 -10.58 1.28 -2.07
CA LEU A 152 -9.66 1.38 -0.94
C LEU A 152 -10.38 2.06 0.23
N TRP A 153 -10.37 1.43 1.41
CA TRP A 153 -11.07 1.92 2.58
C TRP A 153 -10.14 2.07 3.79
N ASP A 154 -9.76 3.31 4.12
CA ASP A 154 -9.19 3.62 5.44
C ASP A 154 -10.33 3.61 6.47
N PHE A 155 -10.56 2.43 7.05
CA PHE A 155 -11.64 2.21 8.00
C PHE A 155 -11.49 3.09 9.24
N ALA A 156 -10.28 3.28 9.71
CA ALA A 156 -10.00 4.03 10.92
C ALA A 156 -10.28 5.54 10.76
N ARG A 157 -10.07 6.10 9.56
CA ARG A 157 -10.40 7.50 9.25
C ARG A 157 -11.73 7.66 8.55
N ARG A 158 -12.47 6.56 8.34
CA ARG A 158 -13.77 6.54 7.63
C ARG A 158 -13.69 7.12 6.22
N ARG A 159 -12.57 6.93 5.53
CA ARG A 159 -12.36 7.42 4.17
C ARG A 159 -12.42 6.25 3.19
N ARG A 160 -13.18 6.45 2.12
CA ARG A 160 -13.35 5.48 1.05
C ARG A 160 -12.98 6.14 -0.27
N HIS A 161 -12.16 5.45 -1.05
CA HIS A 161 -11.74 5.88 -2.38
C HIS A 161 -12.04 4.77 -3.38
N GLY A 162 -13.04 4.97 -4.22
CA GLY A 162 -13.27 4.12 -5.38
C GLY A 162 -12.33 4.49 -6.52
N PHE A 163 -12.32 3.70 -7.58
CA PHE A 163 -11.47 3.92 -8.75
C PHE A 163 -11.56 5.37 -9.29
N ALA A 164 -12.78 5.92 -9.40
CA ALA A 164 -13.01 7.26 -9.91
C ALA A 164 -12.55 8.39 -8.95
N ASP A 165 -12.30 8.09 -7.67
CA ASP A 165 -11.88 9.09 -6.69
C ASP A 165 -10.36 9.28 -6.66
N ILE A 166 -9.59 8.29 -7.15
CA ILE A 166 -8.13 8.28 -7.05
C ILE A 166 -7.48 9.47 -7.76
N PRO A 167 -7.89 9.87 -8.97
CA PRO A 167 -7.30 11.03 -9.64
C PRO A 167 -7.49 12.34 -8.87
N GLN A 168 -8.64 12.51 -8.22
CA GLN A 168 -8.89 13.68 -7.38
C GLN A 168 -8.08 13.65 -6.08
N TRP A 169 -7.85 12.46 -5.54
CA TRP A 169 -7.12 12.28 -4.28
C TRP A 169 -5.60 12.38 -4.45
N LEU A 170 -5.03 11.66 -5.43
CA LEU A 170 -3.57 11.54 -5.63
C LEU A 170 -3.04 12.43 -6.77
N GLY A 171 -3.91 12.88 -7.67
CA GLY A 171 -3.54 13.65 -8.85
C GLY A 171 -3.07 12.80 -10.04
N VAL A 172 -3.20 11.48 -9.94
CA VAL A 172 -2.85 10.49 -10.98
C VAL A 172 -3.90 9.39 -11.00
N GLU A 173 -4.03 8.69 -12.13
CA GLU A 173 -4.89 7.51 -12.25
C GLU A 173 -4.36 6.35 -11.39
N ALA A 174 -5.23 5.43 -10.98
CA ALA A 174 -4.85 4.28 -10.15
C ALA A 174 -3.67 3.49 -10.75
N TRP A 175 -3.74 3.20 -12.04
CA TRP A 175 -2.70 2.47 -12.76
C TRP A 175 -1.39 3.25 -12.96
N GLN A 176 -1.37 4.55 -12.67
CA GLN A 176 -0.18 5.40 -12.71
C GLN A 176 0.53 5.52 -11.37
N VAL A 177 -0.06 5.01 -10.28
CA VAL A 177 0.48 5.23 -8.92
C VAL A 177 1.90 4.69 -8.80
N ALA A 178 2.19 3.51 -9.34
CA ALA A 178 3.53 2.95 -9.30
C ALA A 178 4.54 3.81 -10.10
N ASP A 179 4.18 4.32 -11.28
CA ASP A 179 5.02 5.24 -12.05
C ASP A 179 5.20 6.59 -11.36
N TRP A 180 4.15 7.06 -10.68
CA TRP A 180 4.20 8.28 -9.88
C TRP A 180 5.17 8.14 -8.69
N LEU A 181 5.15 7.00 -8.00
CA LEU A 181 6.11 6.67 -6.94
C LEU A 181 7.52 6.51 -7.49
N ALA A 182 7.69 5.91 -8.66
CA ALA A 182 8.98 5.79 -9.32
C ALA A 182 9.62 7.15 -9.60
N LEU A 183 8.83 8.15 -9.95
CA LEU A 183 9.30 9.52 -10.17
C LEU A 183 9.55 10.28 -8.87
N THR A 184 8.65 10.15 -7.89
CA THR A 184 8.72 10.92 -6.63
C THR A 184 9.62 10.28 -5.58
N GLY A 185 9.83 8.97 -5.65
CA GLY A 185 10.39 8.16 -4.57
C GLY A 185 9.42 7.98 -3.41
N ASP A 186 9.81 7.11 -2.49
CA ASP A 186 9.17 6.95 -1.19
C ASP A 186 10.22 6.95 -0.08
N SER A 187 10.21 7.99 0.74
CA SER A 187 11.13 8.12 1.86
C SER A 187 10.83 7.15 3.02
N VAL A 188 9.60 6.66 3.13
CA VAL A 188 9.20 5.70 4.17
C VAL A 188 9.82 4.34 3.88
N ASP A 189 9.85 3.94 2.62
CA ASP A 189 10.40 2.67 2.17
C ASP A 189 11.84 2.79 1.63
N ASN A 190 12.42 3.98 1.78
CA ASN A 190 13.76 4.28 1.27
C ASN A 190 13.91 4.01 -0.24
N ILE A 191 12.84 4.26 -0.99
CA ILE A 191 12.83 4.10 -2.44
C ILE A 191 13.32 5.41 -3.07
N PRO A 192 14.41 5.37 -3.86
CA PRO A 192 14.89 6.56 -4.55
C PRO A 192 13.91 6.97 -5.64
N GLY A 193 13.62 8.25 -5.74
CA GLY A 193 12.94 8.83 -6.89
C GLY A 193 13.92 9.60 -7.77
N VAL A 194 13.39 10.44 -8.66
CA VAL A 194 14.18 11.40 -9.43
C VAL A 194 14.34 12.67 -8.59
N PRO A 195 15.56 12.99 -8.09
CA PRO A 195 15.78 14.16 -7.24
C PRO A 195 15.29 15.45 -7.90
N GLY A 196 14.40 16.18 -7.22
CA GLY A 196 13.83 17.43 -7.70
C GLY A 196 12.53 17.26 -8.51
N ILE A 197 12.03 16.03 -8.67
CA ILE A 197 10.69 15.75 -9.18
C ILE A 197 9.78 15.40 -7.99
N GLY A 198 8.88 16.31 -7.66
CA GLY A 198 7.87 16.09 -6.62
C GLY A 198 6.52 15.71 -7.22
N ALA A 199 5.57 15.40 -6.36
CA ALA A 199 4.23 14.89 -6.68
C ALA A 199 3.52 15.63 -7.82
N LYS A 200 3.52 16.96 -7.80
CA LYS A 200 2.86 17.77 -8.84
C LYS A 200 3.54 17.68 -10.21
N THR A 201 4.86 17.62 -10.23
CA THR A 201 5.62 17.50 -11.48
C THR A 201 5.45 16.11 -12.06
N ALA A 202 5.53 15.06 -11.23
CA ALA A 202 5.29 13.68 -11.64
C ALA A 202 3.87 13.51 -12.21
N ALA A 203 2.86 14.03 -11.53
CA ALA A 203 1.48 13.99 -12.02
C ALA A 203 1.31 14.71 -13.37
N ALA A 204 1.94 15.87 -13.56
CA ALA A 204 1.87 16.58 -14.83
C ALA A 204 2.58 15.83 -15.97
N LEU A 205 3.69 15.15 -15.68
CA LEU A 205 4.37 14.29 -16.65
C LEU A 205 3.51 13.08 -17.03
N LEU A 206 2.92 12.42 -16.06
CA LEU A 206 2.05 11.26 -16.30
C LEU A 206 0.72 11.64 -16.97
N ALA A 207 0.22 12.84 -16.77
CA ALA A 207 -0.94 13.34 -17.50
C ALA A 207 -0.65 13.56 -19.00
N GLU A 208 0.61 13.90 -19.36
CA GLU A 208 1.02 14.13 -20.75
C GLU A 208 1.49 12.84 -21.45
N PHE A 209 2.27 12.02 -20.76
CA PHE A 209 2.94 10.84 -21.34
C PHE A 209 2.32 9.51 -20.92
N GLU A 210 1.36 9.52 -20.01
CA GLU A 210 0.65 8.36 -19.45
C GLU A 210 1.51 7.44 -18.56
N THR A 211 2.69 7.00 -19.03
CA THR A 211 3.56 6.05 -18.33
C THR A 211 5.00 6.55 -18.21
N LEU A 212 5.74 5.99 -17.24
CA LEU A 212 7.17 6.22 -17.10
C LEU A 212 7.94 5.81 -18.36
N ASP A 213 7.57 4.70 -18.97
CA ASP A 213 8.20 4.24 -20.22
C ASP A 213 8.00 5.22 -21.36
N ASN A 214 6.81 5.77 -21.53
CA ASN A 214 6.51 6.79 -22.54
C ASN A 214 7.28 8.09 -22.29
N ILE A 215 7.46 8.49 -21.02
CA ILE A 215 8.30 9.64 -20.67
C ILE A 215 9.72 9.44 -21.22
N TYR A 216 10.31 8.26 -21.01
CA TYR A 216 11.66 7.97 -21.48
C TYR A 216 11.75 7.74 -22.99
N GLN A 217 10.72 7.20 -23.63
CA GLN A 217 10.66 7.08 -25.08
C GLN A 217 10.56 8.44 -25.78
N GLN A 218 9.91 9.41 -25.14
CA GLN A 218 9.65 10.73 -25.66
C GLN A 218 10.41 11.81 -24.84
N ILE A 219 11.59 11.49 -24.34
CA ILE A 219 12.32 12.33 -23.38
C ILE A 219 12.58 13.77 -23.91
N ASP A 220 12.77 13.93 -25.21
CA ASP A 220 12.96 15.24 -25.81
C ASP A 220 11.71 16.12 -25.69
N ALA A 221 10.52 15.55 -25.81
CA ALA A 221 9.25 16.26 -25.68
C ALA A 221 8.98 16.77 -24.26
N VAL A 222 9.65 16.25 -23.25
CA VAL A 222 9.54 16.74 -21.85
C VAL A 222 9.91 18.22 -21.75
N ALA A 223 10.83 18.71 -22.59
CA ALA A 223 11.22 20.12 -22.60
C ALA A 223 10.09 21.08 -23.01
N ASP A 224 9.07 20.58 -23.72
CA ASP A 224 7.95 21.35 -24.25
C ASP A 224 6.70 21.28 -23.37
N VAL A 225 6.72 20.43 -22.31
CA VAL A 225 5.59 20.30 -21.37
C VAL A 225 5.39 21.61 -20.59
N LYS A 226 4.13 21.99 -20.38
CA LYS A 226 3.76 23.23 -19.66
C LYS A 226 3.97 23.12 -18.13
N ILE A 227 5.21 22.81 -17.72
CA ILE A 227 5.63 22.77 -16.33
C ILE A 227 6.80 23.73 -16.09
N ARG A 228 6.90 24.24 -14.88
CA ARG A 228 7.99 25.16 -14.53
C ARG A 228 9.33 24.45 -14.61
N GLY A 229 10.22 24.93 -15.49
CA GLY A 229 11.57 24.39 -15.63
C GLY A 229 11.65 23.08 -16.41
N ALA A 230 10.80 22.87 -17.41
CA ALA A 230 10.70 21.65 -18.22
C ALA A 230 12.06 21.14 -18.73
N ALA A 231 12.91 22.04 -19.28
CA ALA A 231 14.26 21.67 -19.71
C ALA A 231 15.16 21.13 -18.58
N ARG A 232 15.01 21.68 -17.35
CA ARG A 232 15.70 21.14 -16.18
C ARG A 232 15.13 19.78 -15.79
N ILE A 233 13.82 19.61 -15.83
CA ILE A 233 13.15 18.35 -15.51
C ILE A 233 13.60 17.26 -16.49
N LYS A 234 13.65 17.55 -17.80
CA LYS A 234 14.21 16.64 -18.79
C LYS A 234 15.60 16.15 -18.39
N ARG A 235 16.51 17.08 -18.09
CA ARG A 235 17.88 16.72 -17.68
C ARG A 235 17.90 15.84 -16.42
N LEU A 236 17.08 16.17 -15.41
CA LEU A 236 16.99 15.35 -14.18
C LEU A 236 16.50 13.92 -14.47
N LEU A 237 15.55 13.75 -15.37
CA LEU A 237 15.08 12.44 -15.83
C LEU A 237 16.21 11.67 -16.54
N GLU A 238 16.94 12.33 -17.46
CA GLU A 238 18.07 11.71 -18.18
C GLU A 238 19.19 11.27 -17.22
N GLU A 239 19.56 12.13 -16.26
CA GLU A 239 20.61 11.89 -15.27
C GLU A 239 20.25 10.79 -14.25
N ASN A 240 18.95 10.55 -13.99
CA ASN A 240 18.48 9.63 -12.95
C ASN A 240 17.61 8.49 -13.50
N ARG A 241 17.78 8.14 -14.78
CA ARG A 241 16.98 7.09 -15.43
C ARG A 241 17.02 5.77 -14.66
N ASP A 242 18.22 5.33 -14.28
CA ASP A 242 18.39 4.03 -13.61
C ASP A 242 17.72 4.01 -12.22
N ALA A 243 17.76 5.13 -11.50
CA ALA A 243 17.07 5.28 -10.22
C ALA A 243 15.55 5.23 -10.38
N ALA A 244 14.98 5.88 -11.39
CA ALA A 244 13.56 5.83 -11.69
C ALA A 244 13.10 4.42 -12.09
N MET A 245 13.89 3.73 -12.92
CA MET A 245 13.57 2.35 -13.34
C MET A 245 13.69 1.36 -12.18
N LEU A 246 14.69 1.52 -11.30
CA LEU A 246 14.80 0.75 -10.06
C LEU A 246 13.59 1.01 -9.17
N ALA A 247 13.25 2.28 -8.92
CA ALA A 247 12.09 2.65 -8.10
C ALA A 247 10.81 2.02 -8.66
N ARG A 248 10.62 2.00 -9.99
CA ARG A 248 9.47 1.35 -10.65
C ARG A 248 9.38 -0.15 -10.36
N GLN A 249 10.52 -0.84 -10.26
CA GLN A 249 10.55 -2.27 -9.90
C GLN A 249 10.19 -2.51 -8.44
N LEU A 250 10.47 -1.53 -7.56
CA LEU A 250 10.20 -1.63 -6.13
C LEU A 250 8.75 -1.27 -5.77
N THR A 251 8.10 -0.44 -6.60
CA THR A 251 6.74 0.10 -6.35
C THR A 251 5.63 -0.64 -7.10
N ALA A 252 5.97 -1.52 -8.05
CA ALA A 252 5.02 -2.27 -8.87
C ALA A 252 4.55 -3.55 -8.21
#